data_fa5637638295a9ba247c01d9726d3ac6
#
_entry.id   fa5637638295a9ba247c01d9726d3ac6
#
_cell.length_a   1.000
_cell.length_b   1.000
_cell.length_c   1.000
_cell.angle_alpha   90.00
_cell.angle_beta   90.00
_cell.angle_gamma   90.00
#
_symmetry.space_group_name_H-M   'P 1'
#
loop_
_entity.id
_entity.type
_entity.pdbx_description
1 polymer ?
#
loop_
_entity_poly.entity_id
_entity_poly.type
_entity_poly.pdbx_seq_one_letter_code
_entity_poly.pdbx_strand_id
1 'polypeptide(L)'
;MKATVFKQHGGPEVLEYTDVPDPSIRADEVLVEVKACALNHLDIFVRTGMPGIEIPLPHILGSDIAGIVREAGELVTWAKAGAEVMVQPGVSCGHCTACLSGQDNLCREYDMLGYRRNGGYSELVAVPGANLIPKPAGLSWAEAAALPLVTVTAWHMLVTRANVQPGEDVLVHAAGSGVGSIAIQIAKLRGARVITTASADDKLAKARDLGADETINYSRDDWPK
;
A
#
# COMPACT_ATOMS: atom_id res chain seq x y z
N MET A 1 20.15 12.23 -4.17
CA MET A 1 18.91 12.40 -3.38
C MET A 1 19.11 11.95 -1.93
N LYS A 2 18.28 12.41 -1.01
CA LYS A 2 18.20 11.88 0.35
C LYS A 2 17.27 10.67 0.40
N ALA A 3 17.64 9.65 1.20
CA ALA A 3 16.80 8.48 1.46
C ALA A 3 17.06 7.90 2.85
N THR A 4 16.07 7.17 3.36
CA THR A 4 16.25 6.33 4.55
C THR A 4 16.58 4.92 4.08
N VAL A 5 17.79 4.48 4.31
CA VAL A 5 18.31 3.18 3.88
C VAL A 5 18.67 2.28 5.05
N PHE A 6 18.68 0.98 4.84
CA PHE A 6 19.33 0.04 5.75
C PHE A 6 20.30 -0.87 4.96
N LYS A 7 21.41 -1.25 5.62
CA LYS A 7 22.50 -2.04 5.03
C LYS A 7 22.59 -3.44 5.62
N GLN A 8 21.84 -3.69 6.69
CA GLN A 8 21.69 -4.99 7.36
C GLN A 8 20.32 -5.08 8.02
N HIS A 9 19.79 -6.27 8.19
CA HIS A 9 18.54 -6.47 8.92
C HIS A 9 18.73 -6.18 10.42
N GLY A 10 17.66 -5.66 11.06
CA GLY A 10 17.71 -5.31 12.47
C GLY A 10 16.51 -4.53 12.96
N GLY A 11 16.62 -3.92 14.14
CA GLY A 11 15.64 -3.00 14.71
C GLY A 11 15.64 -1.62 14.03
N PRO A 12 14.88 -0.65 14.55
CA PRO A 12 14.82 0.70 13.95
C PRO A 12 16.19 1.40 13.84
N GLU A 13 17.14 1.02 14.65
CA GLU A 13 18.51 1.56 14.71
C GLU A 13 19.33 1.34 13.44
N VAL A 14 18.94 0.40 12.57
CA VAL A 14 19.64 0.16 11.30
C VAL A 14 19.24 1.13 10.19
N LEU A 15 18.24 1.98 10.43
CA LEU A 15 17.78 2.97 9.47
C LEU A 15 18.68 4.20 9.48
N GLU A 16 19.29 4.51 8.34
CA GLU A 16 20.16 5.67 8.14
C GLU A 16 19.54 6.64 7.14
N TYR A 17 19.36 7.91 7.54
CA TYR A 17 19.00 8.97 6.59
C TYR A 17 20.28 9.54 5.97
N THR A 18 20.50 9.29 4.68
CA THR A 18 21.77 9.57 4.02
C THR A 18 21.59 9.97 2.55
N ASP A 19 22.69 10.42 1.93
CA ASP A 19 22.75 10.65 0.50
C ASP A 19 22.96 9.34 -0.26
N VAL A 20 22.15 9.16 -1.31
CA VAL A 20 22.28 8.05 -2.26
C VAL A 20 22.19 8.60 -3.70
N PRO A 21 22.71 7.87 -4.70
CA PRO A 21 22.51 8.25 -6.09
C PRO A 21 21.03 8.40 -6.46
N ASP A 22 20.71 9.33 -7.35
CA ASP A 22 19.36 9.40 -7.90
C ASP A 22 19.06 8.14 -8.72
N PRO A 23 17.84 7.59 -8.66
CA PRO A 23 17.49 6.45 -9.47
C PRO A 23 17.39 6.83 -10.95
N SER A 24 17.87 5.95 -11.82
CA SER A 24 17.62 6.02 -13.25
C SER A 24 16.32 5.30 -13.61
N ILE A 25 15.60 5.79 -14.62
CA ILE A 25 14.39 5.15 -15.12
C ILE A 25 14.64 4.39 -16.42
N ARG A 26 13.88 3.33 -16.62
CA ARG A 26 13.79 2.63 -17.90
C ARG A 26 12.74 3.28 -18.79
N ALA A 27 12.67 2.86 -20.05
CA ALA A 27 11.69 3.36 -21.02
C ALA A 27 10.23 3.23 -20.57
N ASP A 28 9.92 2.21 -19.75
CA ASP A 28 8.60 1.90 -19.21
C ASP A 28 8.35 2.44 -17.80
N GLU A 29 9.33 3.16 -17.23
CA GLU A 29 9.28 3.69 -15.88
C GLU A 29 9.08 5.20 -15.82
N VAL A 30 8.77 5.68 -14.63
CA VAL A 30 8.59 7.10 -14.32
C VAL A 30 9.40 7.42 -13.05
N LEU A 31 10.08 8.56 -13.07
CA LEU A 31 10.69 9.13 -11.89
C LEU A 31 9.67 9.98 -11.15
N VAL A 32 9.35 9.60 -9.92
CA VAL A 32 8.40 10.30 -9.06
C VAL A 32 9.15 11.02 -7.94
N GLU A 33 8.90 12.31 -7.79
CA GLU A 33 9.26 13.08 -6.60
C GLU A 33 8.26 12.75 -5.49
N VAL A 34 8.72 12.12 -4.43
CA VAL A 34 7.88 11.68 -3.32
C VAL A 34 7.46 12.88 -2.46
N LYS A 35 6.16 13.06 -2.28
CA LYS A 35 5.58 14.08 -1.39
C LYS A 35 5.10 13.49 -0.07
N ALA A 36 4.69 12.23 -0.09
CA ALA A 36 4.35 11.45 1.11
C ALA A 36 4.55 9.97 0.83
N CYS A 37 4.94 9.23 1.86
CA CYS A 37 4.98 7.78 1.86
C CYS A 37 4.39 7.25 3.17
N ALA A 38 3.40 6.35 3.10
CA ALA A 38 2.79 5.79 4.29
C ALA A 38 3.54 4.54 4.77
N LEU A 39 3.46 4.30 6.10
CA LEU A 39 4.10 3.15 6.74
C LEU A 39 3.17 1.92 6.69
N ASN A 40 3.79 0.76 6.50
CA ASN A 40 3.12 -0.53 6.51
C ASN A 40 3.86 -1.55 7.41
N HIS A 41 3.15 -2.56 7.91
CA HIS A 41 3.80 -3.68 8.62
C HIS A 41 4.84 -4.40 7.75
N LEU A 42 4.68 -4.36 6.43
CA LEU A 42 5.66 -4.89 5.49
C LEU A 42 7.05 -4.27 5.70
N ASP A 43 7.12 -2.97 5.97
CA ASP A 43 8.39 -2.26 6.22
C ASP A 43 9.14 -2.85 7.43
N ILE A 44 8.40 -3.24 8.46
CA ILE A 44 8.98 -3.90 9.64
C ILE A 44 9.50 -5.28 9.25
N PHE A 45 8.71 -6.09 8.53
CA PHE A 45 9.09 -7.44 8.12
C PHE A 45 10.33 -7.42 7.21
N VAL A 46 10.35 -6.52 6.23
CA VAL A 46 11.50 -6.36 5.31
C VAL A 46 12.74 -5.92 6.08
N ARG A 47 12.62 -4.94 6.96
CA ARG A 47 13.74 -4.43 7.74
C ARG A 47 14.31 -5.47 8.71
N THR A 48 13.45 -6.23 9.40
CA THR A 48 13.89 -7.26 10.36
C THR A 48 14.38 -8.54 9.69
N GLY A 49 14.07 -8.74 8.42
CA GLY A 49 14.36 -9.95 7.67
C GLY A 49 13.26 -11.00 7.78
N MET A 50 13.01 -11.69 6.69
CA MET A 50 12.01 -12.75 6.58
C MET A 50 12.70 -14.06 6.20
N PRO A 51 12.46 -15.18 6.91
CA PRO A 51 13.10 -16.46 6.60
C PRO A 51 12.86 -16.89 5.13
N GLY A 52 13.95 -17.24 4.43
CA GLY A 52 13.88 -17.71 3.04
C GLY A 52 13.65 -16.62 1.99
N ILE A 53 13.70 -15.34 2.39
CA ILE A 53 13.54 -14.20 1.47
C ILE A 53 14.80 -13.34 1.52
N GLU A 54 15.43 -13.17 0.35
CA GLU A 54 16.58 -12.30 0.19
C GLU A 54 16.12 -10.90 -0.25
N ILE A 55 16.53 -9.89 0.51
CA ILE A 55 16.33 -8.48 0.20
C ILE A 55 17.67 -7.91 -0.29
N PRO A 56 17.71 -7.30 -1.49
CA PRO A 56 18.91 -6.61 -1.96
C PRO A 56 19.31 -5.48 -0.99
N LEU A 57 20.56 -5.45 -0.55
CA LEU A 57 21.10 -4.42 0.35
C LEU A 57 22.20 -3.61 -0.35
N PRO A 58 22.33 -2.30 -0.12
CA PRO A 58 21.48 -1.45 0.72
C PRO A 58 20.06 -1.30 0.16
N HIS A 59 19.05 -1.13 1.03
CA HIS A 59 17.65 -1.11 0.61
C HIS A 59 16.88 0.11 1.16
N ILE A 60 15.90 0.57 0.39
CA ILE A 60 14.97 1.65 0.72
C ILE A 60 13.55 1.07 0.84
N LEU A 61 12.94 1.23 2.01
CA LEU A 61 11.58 0.81 2.30
C LEU A 61 10.51 1.76 1.73
N GLY A 62 9.24 1.46 1.97
CA GLY A 62 8.10 2.33 1.67
C GLY A 62 7.37 1.90 0.41
N SER A 63 6.21 1.27 0.59
CA SER A 63 5.38 0.75 -0.51
C SER A 63 4.33 1.75 -0.98
N ASP A 64 3.81 2.57 -0.10
CA ASP A 64 2.70 3.48 -0.33
C ASP A 64 3.20 4.89 -0.64
N ILE A 65 3.10 5.30 -1.88
CA ILE A 65 3.74 6.52 -2.38
C ILE A 65 2.70 7.44 -3.02
N ALA A 66 2.78 8.72 -2.70
CA ALA A 66 2.13 9.79 -3.44
C ALA A 66 3.15 10.88 -3.78
N GLY A 67 3.10 11.41 -5.00
CA GLY A 67 4.10 12.36 -5.45
C GLY A 67 3.80 13.00 -6.80
N ILE A 68 4.82 13.66 -7.35
CA ILE A 68 4.75 14.37 -8.61
C ILE A 68 5.69 13.70 -9.62
N VAL A 69 5.20 13.44 -10.80
CA VAL A 69 6.03 12.96 -11.93
C VAL A 69 7.09 13.99 -12.27
N ARG A 70 8.36 13.62 -12.20
CA ARG A 70 9.50 14.46 -12.62
C ARG A 70 9.91 14.17 -14.05
N GLU A 71 9.98 12.90 -14.42
CA GLU A 71 10.38 12.43 -15.72
C GLU A 71 9.63 11.15 -16.06
N ALA A 72 9.29 10.93 -17.31
CA ALA A 72 8.66 9.71 -17.81
C ALA A 72 9.50 9.10 -18.91
N GLY A 73 9.68 7.80 -18.90
CA GLY A 73 10.32 7.04 -19.96
C GLY A 73 9.50 7.11 -21.26
N GLU A 74 10.16 6.87 -22.38
CA GLU A 74 9.59 7.09 -23.72
C GLU A 74 8.34 6.25 -24.04
N LEU A 75 8.16 5.11 -23.36
CA LEU A 75 6.98 4.26 -23.51
C LEU A 75 5.80 4.69 -22.62
N VAL A 76 5.99 5.64 -21.71
CA VAL A 76 4.93 6.14 -20.81
C VAL A 76 4.33 7.42 -21.42
N THR A 77 3.28 7.27 -22.21
CA THR A 77 2.71 8.37 -23.00
C THR A 77 1.64 9.19 -22.26
N TRP A 78 1.04 8.66 -21.19
CA TRP A 78 -0.09 9.28 -20.51
C TRP A 78 0.30 10.12 -19.29
N ALA A 79 1.39 9.79 -18.60
CA ALA A 79 1.89 10.54 -17.45
C ALA A 79 2.97 11.54 -17.89
N LYS A 80 2.75 12.81 -17.57
CA LYS A 80 3.68 13.89 -17.94
C LYS A 80 4.31 14.51 -16.70
N ALA A 81 5.47 15.12 -16.85
CA ALA A 81 6.10 15.90 -15.79
C ALA A 81 5.10 16.92 -15.20
N GLY A 82 5.06 17.00 -13.87
CA GLY A 82 4.10 17.82 -13.12
C GLY A 82 2.79 17.10 -12.74
N ALA A 83 2.51 15.91 -13.27
CA ALA A 83 1.30 15.16 -12.89
C ALA A 83 1.37 14.71 -11.43
N GLU A 84 0.28 14.93 -10.69
CA GLU A 84 0.11 14.43 -9.31
C GLU A 84 -0.39 12.98 -9.33
N VAL A 85 0.32 12.09 -8.66
CA VAL A 85 0.04 10.65 -8.73
C VAL A 85 0.12 9.97 -7.36
N MET A 86 -0.61 8.86 -7.25
CA MET A 86 -0.40 7.80 -6.27
C MET A 86 0.22 6.61 -7.00
N VAL A 87 0.88 5.72 -6.29
CA VAL A 87 1.55 4.56 -6.89
C VAL A 87 0.93 3.27 -6.32
N GLN A 88 0.39 2.43 -7.19
CA GLN A 88 0.01 1.06 -6.85
C GLN A 88 1.29 0.27 -6.56
N PRO A 89 1.45 -0.32 -5.35
CA PRO A 89 2.75 -0.87 -4.93
C PRO A 89 3.14 -2.19 -5.59
N GLY A 90 2.18 -2.99 -6.05
CA GLY A 90 2.44 -4.30 -6.66
C GLY A 90 3.00 -4.17 -8.08
N VAL A 91 4.08 -4.87 -8.34
CA VAL A 91 4.76 -4.89 -9.65
C VAL A 91 4.71 -6.28 -10.23
N SER A 92 4.13 -6.43 -11.40
CA SER A 92 4.04 -7.67 -12.16
C SER A 92 4.79 -7.57 -13.50
N CYS A 93 5.09 -8.70 -14.14
CA CYS A 93 5.82 -8.68 -15.41
C CYS A 93 5.01 -8.14 -16.60
N GLY A 94 3.69 -8.12 -16.51
CA GLY A 94 2.79 -7.60 -17.55
C GLY A 94 2.55 -8.52 -18.75
N HIS A 95 3.33 -9.60 -18.94
CA HIS A 95 3.29 -10.42 -20.16
C HIS A 95 3.08 -11.93 -19.95
N CYS A 96 3.15 -12.44 -18.72
CA CYS A 96 2.85 -13.85 -18.45
C CYS A 96 1.34 -14.14 -18.53
N THR A 97 0.97 -15.42 -18.61
CA THR A 97 -0.44 -15.82 -18.70
C THR A 97 -1.31 -15.23 -17.61
N ALA A 98 -0.81 -15.18 -16.36
CA ALA A 98 -1.54 -14.59 -15.25
C ALA A 98 -1.79 -13.09 -15.47
N CYS A 99 -0.76 -12.33 -15.87
CA CYS A 99 -0.91 -10.89 -16.14
C CYS A 99 -1.88 -10.65 -17.32
N LEU A 100 -1.74 -11.38 -18.42
CA LEU A 100 -2.59 -11.22 -19.60
C LEU A 100 -4.05 -11.64 -19.36
N SER A 101 -4.32 -12.47 -18.35
CA SER A 101 -5.68 -12.82 -17.92
C SER A 101 -6.25 -11.91 -16.81
N GLY A 102 -5.56 -10.83 -16.46
CA GLY A 102 -5.99 -9.90 -15.41
C GLY A 102 -5.80 -10.44 -13.98
N GLN A 103 -4.99 -11.46 -13.81
CA GLN A 103 -4.64 -12.07 -12.51
C GLN A 103 -3.17 -11.79 -12.16
N ASP A 104 -2.76 -10.56 -12.30
CA ASP A 104 -1.38 -10.09 -12.12
C ASP A 104 -0.83 -10.38 -10.72
N ASN A 105 -1.68 -10.45 -9.70
CA ASN A 105 -1.34 -10.91 -8.36
C ASN A 105 -0.83 -12.37 -8.30
N LEU A 106 -1.07 -13.17 -9.35
CA LEU A 106 -0.56 -14.55 -9.53
C LEU A 106 0.67 -14.59 -10.44
N CYS A 107 1.24 -13.46 -10.79
CA CYS A 107 2.47 -13.38 -11.57
C CYS A 107 3.62 -14.07 -10.81
N ARG A 108 4.38 -14.93 -11.50
CA ARG A 108 5.55 -15.61 -10.88
C ARG A 108 6.68 -14.66 -10.54
N GLU A 109 6.73 -13.51 -11.22
CA GLU A 109 7.68 -12.43 -10.98
C GLU A 109 7.08 -11.28 -10.17
N TYR A 110 5.96 -11.56 -9.45
CA TYR A 110 5.30 -10.53 -8.65
C TYR A 110 6.24 -10.01 -7.57
N ASP A 111 6.31 -8.70 -7.48
CA ASP A 111 7.13 -7.97 -6.52
C ASP A 111 6.37 -6.77 -5.97
N MET A 112 6.95 -6.04 -5.05
CA MET A 112 6.38 -4.81 -4.51
C MET A 112 7.47 -3.76 -4.31
N LEU A 113 7.09 -2.51 -4.47
CA LEU A 113 7.91 -1.37 -4.05
C LEU A 113 8.15 -1.43 -2.54
N GLY A 114 9.37 -1.16 -2.11
CA GLY A 114 9.78 -1.28 -0.71
C GLY A 114 9.94 -2.71 -0.19
N TYR A 115 9.77 -3.73 -1.04
CA TYR A 115 9.98 -5.15 -0.71
C TYR A 115 11.33 -5.64 -1.26
N ARG A 116 11.39 -6.10 -2.52
CA ARG A 116 12.67 -6.45 -3.19
C ARG A 116 13.16 -5.35 -4.14
N ARG A 117 12.33 -4.36 -4.36
CA ARG A 117 12.65 -3.12 -5.09
C ARG A 117 12.68 -1.97 -4.10
N ASN A 118 13.52 -0.98 -4.35
CA ASN A 118 13.53 0.25 -3.57
C ASN A 118 12.17 0.93 -3.58
N GLY A 119 11.80 1.49 -2.45
CA GLY A 119 10.51 2.14 -2.20
C GLY A 119 10.62 3.65 -1.99
N GLY A 120 9.59 4.21 -1.38
CA GLY A 120 9.35 5.65 -1.28
C GLY A 120 9.90 6.35 -0.03
N TYR A 121 10.74 5.70 0.80
CA TYR A 121 11.41 6.44 1.88
C TYR A 121 12.63 7.21 1.35
N SER A 122 12.41 7.97 0.28
CA SER A 122 13.38 8.74 -0.48
C SER A 122 12.75 9.97 -1.10
N GLU A 123 13.56 10.93 -1.57
CA GLU A 123 13.07 12.09 -2.30
C GLU A 123 12.56 11.73 -3.71
N LEU A 124 13.18 10.73 -4.34
CA LEU A 124 12.85 10.26 -5.69
C LEU A 124 12.73 8.73 -5.70
N VAL A 125 11.80 8.22 -6.50
CA VAL A 125 11.63 6.78 -6.73
C VAL A 125 11.34 6.49 -8.20
N ALA A 126 11.97 5.45 -8.77
CA ALA A 126 11.65 4.93 -10.09
C ALA A 126 10.55 3.87 -9.96
N VAL A 127 9.44 4.03 -10.67
CA VAL A 127 8.29 3.14 -10.62
C VAL A 127 7.80 2.81 -12.03
N PRO A 128 7.24 1.61 -12.29
CA PRO A 128 6.64 1.32 -13.60
C PRO A 128 5.50 2.31 -13.89
N GLY A 129 5.43 2.83 -15.12
CA GLY A 129 4.38 3.75 -15.53
C GLY A 129 2.98 3.16 -15.36
N ALA A 130 2.83 1.84 -15.56
CA ALA A 130 1.57 1.13 -15.36
C ALA A 130 1.05 1.16 -13.90
N ASN A 131 1.92 1.45 -12.94
CA ASN A 131 1.56 1.51 -11.52
C ASN A 131 1.05 2.89 -11.07
N LEU A 132 1.10 3.89 -11.93
CA LEU A 132 0.66 5.24 -11.58
C LEU A 132 -0.86 5.35 -11.60
N ILE A 133 -1.41 6.00 -10.60
CA ILE A 133 -2.82 6.34 -10.47
C ILE A 133 -2.92 7.85 -10.30
N PRO A 134 -3.71 8.59 -11.11
CA PRO A 134 -3.92 10.01 -10.88
C PRO A 134 -4.39 10.28 -9.45
N LYS A 135 -3.71 11.20 -8.75
CA LYS A 135 -4.13 11.59 -7.40
C LYS A 135 -5.45 12.37 -7.46
N PRO A 136 -6.49 11.99 -6.71
CA PRO A 136 -7.70 12.80 -6.60
C PRO A 136 -7.40 14.20 -6.06
N ALA A 137 -7.94 15.23 -6.70
CA ALA A 137 -7.66 16.64 -6.37
C ALA A 137 -8.05 17.02 -4.93
N GLY A 138 -9.03 16.33 -4.33
CA GLY A 138 -9.51 16.61 -2.97
C GLY A 138 -8.66 16.01 -1.85
N LEU A 139 -7.66 15.17 -2.17
CA LEU A 139 -6.82 14.52 -1.16
C LEU A 139 -5.52 15.28 -0.93
N SER A 140 -5.13 15.42 0.32
CA SER A 140 -3.76 15.80 0.70
C SER A 140 -2.77 14.70 0.27
N TRP A 141 -1.47 15.01 0.25
CA TRP A 141 -0.43 14.03 -0.07
C TRP A 141 -0.41 12.86 0.92
N ALA A 142 -0.62 13.13 2.23
CA ALA A 142 -0.65 12.11 3.26
C ALA A 142 -1.85 11.16 3.10
N GLU A 143 -3.05 11.69 2.82
CA GLU A 143 -4.24 10.88 2.53
C GLU A 143 -4.06 10.05 1.27
N ALA A 144 -3.52 10.65 0.20
CA ALA A 144 -3.25 9.95 -1.05
C ALA A 144 -2.26 8.79 -0.86
N ALA A 145 -1.17 9.01 -0.11
CA ALA A 145 -0.20 7.96 0.18
C ALA A 145 -0.76 6.85 1.09
N ALA A 146 -1.74 7.13 1.95
CA ALA A 146 -2.29 6.15 2.86
C ALA A 146 -3.26 5.13 2.21
N LEU A 147 -3.60 5.30 0.94
CA LEU A 147 -4.66 4.51 0.28
C LEU A 147 -4.17 3.26 -0.46
N PRO A 148 -3.07 3.26 -1.25
CA PRO A 148 -2.85 2.25 -2.28
C PRO A 148 -2.80 0.82 -1.73
N LEU A 149 -1.90 0.49 -0.83
CA LEU A 149 -1.67 -0.88 -0.35
C LEU A 149 -2.87 -1.43 0.44
N VAL A 150 -3.40 -0.65 1.36
CA VAL A 150 -4.53 -1.07 2.20
C VAL A 150 -5.80 -1.25 1.38
N THR A 151 -6.01 -0.42 0.35
CA THR A 151 -7.16 -0.53 -0.56
C THR A 151 -7.07 -1.76 -1.44
N VAL A 152 -5.91 -2.01 -2.07
CA VAL A 152 -5.69 -3.24 -2.87
C VAL A 152 -5.92 -4.48 -2.00
N THR A 153 -5.39 -4.49 -0.78
CA THR A 153 -5.55 -5.61 0.16
C THR A 153 -7.01 -5.83 0.53
N ALA A 154 -7.71 -4.79 0.98
CA ALA A 154 -9.10 -4.91 1.40
C ALA A 154 -10.04 -5.24 0.21
N TRP A 155 -9.80 -4.62 -0.96
CA TRP A 155 -10.55 -4.92 -2.18
C TRP A 155 -10.39 -6.37 -2.62
N HIS A 156 -9.15 -6.84 -2.66
CA HIS A 156 -8.87 -8.23 -3.04
C HIS A 156 -9.56 -9.23 -2.10
N MET A 157 -9.51 -8.99 -0.78
CA MET A 157 -10.19 -9.84 0.19
C MET A 157 -11.70 -9.84 0.02
N LEU A 158 -12.32 -8.67 0.00
CA LEU A 158 -13.77 -8.53 0.09
C LEU A 158 -14.47 -8.70 -1.26
N VAL A 159 -13.90 -8.14 -2.34
CA VAL A 159 -14.52 -8.14 -3.65
C VAL A 159 -14.06 -9.33 -4.48
N THR A 160 -12.74 -9.53 -4.60
CA THR A 160 -12.21 -10.56 -5.50
C THR A 160 -12.33 -11.96 -4.91
N ARG A 161 -12.03 -12.14 -3.61
CA ARG A 161 -11.99 -13.47 -2.97
C ARG A 161 -13.30 -13.83 -2.30
N ALA A 162 -13.84 -12.99 -1.43
CA ALA A 162 -15.08 -13.24 -0.72
C ALA A 162 -16.32 -12.96 -1.59
N ASN A 163 -16.19 -12.09 -2.60
CA ASN A 163 -17.30 -11.67 -3.47
C ASN A 163 -18.52 -11.19 -2.67
N VAL A 164 -18.28 -10.36 -1.66
CA VAL A 164 -19.31 -9.86 -0.74
C VAL A 164 -20.50 -9.29 -1.49
N GLN A 165 -21.70 -9.74 -1.14
CA GLN A 165 -22.97 -9.33 -1.75
C GLN A 165 -23.78 -8.38 -0.84
N PRO A 166 -24.68 -7.57 -1.38
CA PRO A 166 -25.57 -6.75 -0.59
C PRO A 166 -26.41 -7.59 0.40
N GLY A 167 -26.49 -7.13 1.64
CA GLY A 167 -27.25 -7.79 2.71
C GLY A 167 -26.49 -8.88 3.47
N GLU A 168 -25.26 -9.20 3.08
CA GLU A 168 -24.41 -10.12 3.85
C GLU A 168 -23.85 -9.46 5.10
N ASP A 169 -23.59 -10.27 6.14
CA ASP A 169 -22.87 -9.85 7.36
C ASP A 169 -21.37 -10.05 7.17
N VAL A 170 -20.60 -8.99 7.37
CA VAL A 170 -19.14 -9.02 7.27
C VAL A 170 -18.50 -8.65 8.61
N LEU A 171 -17.71 -9.57 9.16
CA LEU A 171 -16.92 -9.32 10.35
C LEU A 171 -15.53 -8.80 9.96
N VAL A 172 -15.22 -7.58 10.36
CA VAL A 172 -13.91 -6.94 10.16
C VAL A 172 -13.19 -6.83 11.49
N HIS A 173 -12.12 -7.58 11.66
CA HIS A 173 -11.24 -7.44 12.83
C HIS A 173 -10.34 -6.22 12.76
N ALA A 174 -9.96 -5.70 13.95
CA ALA A 174 -9.01 -4.59 14.09
C ALA A 174 -9.41 -3.33 13.30
N ALA A 175 -10.59 -2.79 13.58
CA ALA A 175 -11.14 -1.58 12.96
C ALA A 175 -10.17 -0.39 12.87
N GLY A 176 -9.24 -0.27 13.86
CA GLY A 176 -8.25 0.81 13.91
C GLY A 176 -7.00 0.57 13.06
N SER A 177 -6.92 -0.55 12.32
CA SER A 177 -5.82 -0.78 11.37
C SER A 177 -6.11 -0.11 10.03
N GLY A 178 -5.06 0.12 9.21
CA GLY A 178 -5.22 0.68 7.87
C GLY A 178 -6.13 -0.21 7.00
N VAL A 179 -5.89 -1.52 6.96
CA VAL A 179 -6.73 -2.46 6.21
C VAL A 179 -8.14 -2.55 6.80
N GLY A 180 -8.29 -2.59 8.13
CA GLY A 180 -9.60 -2.66 8.78
C GLY A 180 -10.48 -1.46 8.48
N SER A 181 -9.93 -0.25 8.54
CA SER A 181 -10.67 1.00 8.25
C SER A 181 -11.16 1.08 6.79
N ILE A 182 -10.35 0.65 5.84
CA ILE A 182 -10.73 0.57 4.43
C ILE A 182 -11.70 -0.59 4.17
N ALA A 183 -11.50 -1.74 4.83
CA ALA A 183 -12.40 -2.89 4.69
C ALA A 183 -13.83 -2.58 5.13
N ILE A 184 -14.01 -1.82 6.21
CA ILE A 184 -15.32 -1.32 6.65
C ILE A 184 -15.99 -0.56 5.51
N GLN A 185 -15.30 0.42 4.94
CA GLN A 185 -15.83 1.28 3.89
C GLN A 185 -16.17 0.49 2.61
N ILE A 186 -15.29 -0.42 2.17
CA ILE A 186 -15.53 -1.26 0.98
C ILE A 186 -16.73 -2.20 1.22
N ALA A 187 -16.84 -2.84 2.39
CA ALA A 187 -17.98 -3.68 2.72
C ALA A 187 -19.29 -2.89 2.70
N LYS A 188 -19.30 -1.65 3.23
CA LYS A 188 -20.46 -0.75 3.14
C LYS A 188 -20.79 -0.37 1.71
N LEU A 189 -19.80 -0.05 0.88
CA LEU A 189 -20.00 0.22 -0.56
C LEU A 189 -20.61 -0.99 -1.30
N ARG A 190 -20.31 -2.22 -0.83
CA ARG A 190 -20.92 -3.45 -1.35
C ARG A 190 -22.31 -3.73 -0.79
N GLY A 191 -22.84 -2.89 0.12
CA GLY A 191 -24.16 -3.06 0.72
C GLY A 191 -24.22 -4.09 1.85
N ALA A 192 -23.09 -4.47 2.43
CA ALA A 192 -23.02 -5.39 3.56
C ALA A 192 -23.39 -4.70 4.88
N ARG A 193 -23.83 -5.49 5.85
CA ARG A 193 -23.86 -5.12 7.26
C ARG A 193 -22.48 -5.42 7.86
N VAL A 194 -21.88 -4.40 8.48
CA VAL A 194 -20.50 -4.50 8.98
C VAL A 194 -20.47 -4.60 10.50
N ILE A 195 -19.91 -5.70 10.99
CA ILE A 195 -19.59 -5.93 12.40
C ILE A 195 -18.08 -5.75 12.54
N THR A 196 -17.60 -5.00 13.53
CA THR A 196 -16.16 -4.79 13.69
C THR A 196 -15.70 -4.82 15.14
N THR A 197 -14.42 -5.12 15.35
CA THR A 197 -13.82 -5.25 16.67
C THR A 197 -12.63 -4.30 16.85
N ALA A 198 -12.46 -3.76 18.06
CA ALA A 198 -11.25 -3.08 18.48
C ALA A 198 -11.03 -3.18 19.99
N SER A 199 -9.87 -2.77 20.47
CA SER A 199 -9.50 -2.80 21.91
C SER A 199 -9.92 -1.57 22.70
N ALA A 200 -10.39 -0.51 22.02
CA ALA A 200 -10.66 0.80 22.64
C ALA A 200 -11.89 1.47 22.02
N ASP A 201 -12.65 2.19 22.86
CA ASP A 201 -13.92 2.80 22.43
C ASP A 201 -13.73 3.96 21.46
N ASP A 202 -12.62 4.70 21.52
CA ASP A 202 -12.28 5.75 20.56
C ASP A 202 -12.05 5.20 19.13
N LYS A 203 -11.44 4.01 19.01
CA LYS A 203 -11.29 3.31 17.73
C LYS A 203 -12.64 2.84 17.19
N LEU A 204 -13.52 2.36 18.08
CA LEU A 204 -14.86 1.92 17.70
C LEU A 204 -15.76 3.10 17.28
N ALA A 205 -15.61 4.27 17.91
CA ALA A 205 -16.31 5.49 17.48
C ALA A 205 -15.93 5.85 16.04
N LYS A 206 -14.62 5.89 15.73
CA LYS A 206 -14.13 6.12 14.36
C LYS A 206 -14.63 5.06 13.37
N ALA A 207 -14.72 3.80 13.80
CA ALA A 207 -15.25 2.74 12.95
C ALA A 207 -16.73 2.96 12.59
N ARG A 208 -17.55 3.45 13.54
CA ARG A 208 -18.95 3.84 13.26
C ARG A 208 -19.01 5.01 12.26
N ASP A 209 -18.15 6.00 12.40
CA ASP A 209 -18.07 7.13 11.45
C ASP A 209 -17.72 6.64 10.03
N LEU A 210 -16.95 5.54 9.91
CA LEU A 210 -16.62 4.88 8.64
C LEU A 210 -17.74 3.96 8.12
N GLY A 211 -18.84 3.77 8.89
CA GLY A 211 -20.01 3.02 8.49
C GLY A 211 -20.18 1.65 9.14
N ALA A 212 -19.42 1.29 10.17
CA ALA A 212 -19.66 0.04 10.89
C ALA A 212 -21.04 0.08 11.59
N ASP A 213 -21.84 -0.97 11.37
CA ASP A 213 -23.18 -1.11 11.95
C ASP A 213 -23.12 -1.59 13.39
N GLU A 214 -22.23 -2.54 13.69
CA GLU A 214 -22.03 -3.12 15.03
C GLU A 214 -20.55 -3.05 15.42
N THR A 215 -20.31 -2.78 16.70
CA THR A 215 -18.94 -2.65 17.21
C THR A 215 -18.77 -3.42 18.52
N ILE A 216 -17.67 -4.16 18.65
CA ILE A 216 -17.34 -5.00 19.80
C ILE A 216 -15.99 -4.56 20.37
N ASN A 217 -15.97 -4.22 21.66
CA ASN A 217 -14.73 -3.95 22.39
C ASN A 217 -14.24 -5.27 23.02
N TYR A 218 -13.33 -5.96 22.34
CA TYR A 218 -12.82 -7.26 22.78
C TYR A 218 -11.99 -7.22 24.07
N SER A 219 -11.64 -6.03 24.58
CA SER A 219 -10.95 -5.87 25.87
C SER A 219 -11.91 -5.88 27.05
N ARG A 220 -13.21 -5.64 26.81
CA ARG A 220 -14.23 -5.48 27.85
C ARG A 220 -15.40 -6.43 27.66
N ASP A 221 -15.85 -6.59 26.43
CA ASP A 221 -17.01 -7.41 26.09
C ASP A 221 -16.65 -8.90 26.13
N ASP A 222 -17.63 -9.77 26.39
CA ASP A 222 -17.44 -11.23 26.38
C ASP A 222 -17.23 -11.69 24.92
N TRP A 223 -15.99 -11.68 24.49
CA TRP A 223 -15.59 -12.03 23.14
C TRP A 223 -14.85 -13.37 23.15
N PRO A 224 -15.20 -14.34 22.27
CA PRO A 224 -14.48 -15.60 22.17
C PRO A 224 -12.98 -15.36 21.90
N LYS A 225 -12.13 -16.00 22.71
CA LYS A 225 -10.66 -15.90 22.60
C LYS A 225 -10.13 -17.01 21.71
#